data_1b328da06893afd354d19f15d5d4cf04
#
_entry.id   1b328da06893afd354d19f15d5d4cf04
#
_cell.length_a   1.000
_cell.length_b   1.000
_cell.length_c   1.000
_cell.angle_alpha   90.00
_cell.angle_beta   90.00
_cell.angle_gamma   90.00
#
_symmetry.space_group_name_H-M   'P 1'
#
loop_
_entity.id
_entity.type
_entity.pdbx_description
1 polymer ?
#
loop_
_entity_poly.entity_id
_entity_poly.type
_entity_poly.pdbx_seq_one_letter_code
_entity_poly.pdbx_strand_id
1 'polypeptide(L)'
;MTKKRQKDTEAIRIQAKRTHNNEHSVPIYMTSSFVYDNAEQMRAAFNDEIEVNMYTRFTNPNTDEFVAKMCALEGTEAGFATATGMAAVFASFGALLKMGDDILVCKSIFGATHTLLEKVMVKFGITHTNVELHDTANWHKYIKPNTKMLFVETPTNPTLDLLDLEWVGKFTKQHNLIFNIDN
;
A
#
# COMPACT_ATOMS: atom_id res chain seq x y z
N MET A 1 10.94 20.68 -23.77
CA MET A 1 9.78 20.19 -22.99
C MET A 1 9.57 18.72 -23.37
N THR A 2 9.88 17.80 -22.48
CA THR A 2 9.60 16.35 -22.68
C THR A 2 8.10 16.15 -22.64
N LYS A 3 7.52 15.67 -23.73
CA LYS A 3 6.09 15.38 -23.83
C LYS A 3 5.72 14.35 -22.76
N LYS A 4 4.77 14.69 -21.84
CA LYS A 4 4.31 13.76 -20.81
C LYS A 4 3.80 12.48 -21.49
N ARG A 5 4.34 11.32 -21.13
CA ARG A 5 3.94 10.03 -21.71
C ARG A 5 2.53 9.67 -21.22
N GLN A 6 1.83 8.85 -22.01
CA GLN A 6 0.59 8.23 -21.56
C GLN A 6 0.91 7.21 -20.46
N LYS A 7 -0.02 7.00 -19.53
CA LYS A 7 0.15 6.09 -18.38
C LYS A 7 0.59 4.68 -18.81
N ASP A 8 -0.05 4.12 -19.83
CA ASP A 8 0.31 2.80 -20.36
C ASP A 8 1.75 2.74 -20.88
N THR A 9 2.18 3.81 -21.57
CA THR A 9 3.56 3.91 -22.04
C THR A 9 4.53 4.04 -20.87
N GLU A 10 4.16 4.79 -19.82
CA GLU A 10 4.97 4.92 -18.61
C GLU A 10 5.13 3.57 -17.90
N ALA A 11 4.04 2.84 -17.69
CA ALA A 11 4.05 1.51 -17.07
C ALA A 11 4.97 0.51 -17.80
N ILE A 12 5.06 0.60 -19.14
CA ILE A 12 5.98 -0.24 -19.94
C ILE A 12 7.42 0.27 -19.86
N ARG A 13 7.62 1.59 -19.82
CA ARG A 13 8.95 2.21 -19.94
C ARG A 13 9.65 2.49 -18.62
N ILE A 14 8.96 2.40 -17.50
CA ILE A 14 9.59 2.39 -16.18
C ILE A 14 10.30 1.05 -16.04
N GLN A 15 11.63 1.08 -15.98
CA GLN A 15 12.49 -0.09 -15.89
C GLN A 15 13.65 0.22 -14.95
N ALA A 16 14.13 -0.81 -14.25
CA ALA A 16 15.37 -0.73 -13.50
C ALA A 16 16.53 -0.32 -14.42
N LYS A 17 17.57 0.26 -13.85
CA LYS A 17 18.76 0.67 -14.59
C LYS A 17 19.39 -0.57 -15.24
N ARG A 18 19.62 -0.50 -16.55
CA ARG A 18 20.28 -1.57 -17.31
C ARG A 18 21.68 -1.84 -16.79
N THR A 19 22.06 -3.10 -16.82
CA THR A 19 23.43 -3.51 -16.49
C THR A 19 24.38 -3.21 -17.67
N HIS A 20 25.63 -3.60 -17.53
CA HIS A 20 26.62 -3.52 -18.61
C HIS A 20 26.24 -4.35 -19.85
N ASN A 21 25.29 -5.27 -19.74
CA ASN A 21 24.80 -6.10 -20.85
C ASN A 21 23.77 -5.38 -21.74
N ASN A 22 23.27 -4.21 -21.34
CA ASN A 22 22.25 -3.43 -22.06
C ASN A 22 20.99 -4.24 -22.40
N GLU A 23 20.57 -5.11 -21.51
CA GLU A 23 19.39 -5.97 -21.64
C GLU A 23 18.11 -5.17 -21.92
N HIS A 24 17.22 -5.72 -22.73
CA HIS A 24 15.96 -5.09 -23.08
C HIS A 24 14.94 -5.11 -21.91
N SER A 25 14.88 -6.23 -21.20
CA SER A 25 14.00 -6.43 -20.03
C SER A 25 14.84 -6.54 -18.78
N VAL A 26 14.30 -6.13 -17.64
CA VAL A 26 15.00 -6.25 -16.36
C VAL A 26 15.34 -7.72 -16.04
N PRO A 27 16.59 -8.04 -15.66
CA PRO A 27 16.96 -9.38 -15.21
C PRO A 27 16.26 -9.75 -13.90
N ILE A 28 16.17 -11.06 -13.61
CA ILE A 28 15.70 -11.53 -12.31
C ILE A 28 16.88 -11.53 -11.33
N TYR A 29 16.80 -10.68 -10.31
CA TYR A 29 17.80 -10.56 -9.26
C TYR A 29 17.48 -11.51 -8.09
N MET A 30 17.81 -12.79 -8.25
CA MET A 30 17.61 -13.82 -7.22
C MET A 30 18.77 -13.79 -6.21
N THR A 31 18.85 -12.75 -5.42
CA THR A 31 19.85 -12.62 -4.36
C THR A 31 19.21 -12.07 -3.09
N SER A 32 19.75 -12.43 -1.94
CA SER A 32 19.34 -11.87 -0.66
C SER A 32 20.09 -10.59 -0.30
N SER A 33 21.33 -10.44 -0.75
CA SER A 33 22.22 -9.34 -0.39
C SER A 33 23.03 -8.85 -1.58
N PHE A 34 23.57 -7.66 -1.45
CA PHE A 34 24.39 -7.00 -2.44
C PHE A 34 25.76 -6.70 -1.88
N VAL A 35 26.79 -6.60 -2.72
CA VAL A 35 28.16 -6.32 -2.30
C VAL A 35 28.46 -4.82 -2.44
N TYR A 36 29.48 -4.38 -1.72
CA TYR A 36 29.96 -3.00 -1.71
C TYR A 36 31.42 -2.96 -2.19
N ASP A 37 31.82 -1.85 -2.78
CA ASP A 37 33.19 -1.66 -3.26
C ASP A 37 34.20 -1.59 -2.12
N ASN A 38 33.76 -1.07 -0.97
CA ASN A 38 34.59 -0.93 0.23
C ASN A 38 33.73 -0.75 1.50
N ALA A 39 34.38 -0.79 2.66
CA ALA A 39 33.71 -0.67 3.97
C ALA A 39 33.05 0.71 4.17
N GLU A 40 33.60 1.77 3.59
CA GLU A 40 33.04 3.12 3.71
C GLU A 40 31.72 3.25 2.95
N GLN A 41 31.62 2.68 1.75
CA GLN A 41 30.37 2.60 0.98
C GLN A 41 29.31 1.81 1.76
N MET A 42 29.71 0.70 2.39
CA MET A 42 28.80 -0.07 3.24
C MET A 42 28.30 0.76 4.42
N ARG A 43 29.21 1.47 5.12
CA ARG A 43 28.85 2.36 6.24
C ARG A 43 27.84 3.42 5.79
N ALA A 44 28.13 4.10 4.67
CA ALA A 44 27.28 5.14 4.12
C ALA A 44 25.88 4.62 3.74
N ALA A 45 25.80 3.40 3.20
CA ALA A 45 24.53 2.74 2.87
C ALA A 45 23.70 2.46 4.13
N PHE A 46 24.30 1.93 5.19
CA PHE A 46 23.61 1.62 6.44
C PHE A 46 23.22 2.86 7.26
N ASN A 47 23.83 4.01 6.97
CA ASN A 47 23.49 5.29 7.57
C ASN A 47 22.50 6.12 6.71
N ASP A 48 21.93 5.54 5.63
CA ASP A 48 21.07 6.22 4.69
C ASP A 48 21.70 7.47 4.02
N GLU A 49 23.04 7.51 3.93
CA GLU A 49 23.80 8.59 3.30
C GLU A 49 23.85 8.42 1.76
N ILE A 50 23.66 7.19 1.26
CA ILE A 50 23.62 6.85 -0.16
C ILE A 50 22.51 5.84 -0.45
N GLU A 51 21.89 5.97 -1.62
CA GLU A 51 20.86 5.02 -2.11
C GLU A 51 21.52 3.90 -2.92
N VAL A 52 21.61 2.72 -2.33
CA VAL A 52 22.10 1.49 -2.97
C VAL A 52 21.33 0.27 -2.48
N ASN A 53 21.32 -0.79 -3.27
CA ASN A 53 20.73 -2.04 -2.83
C ASN A 53 21.60 -2.67 -1.72
N MET A 54 20.99 -3.02 -0.60
CA MET A 54 21.66 -3.64 0.54
C MET A 54 21.21 -5.08 0.75
N TYR A 55 19.93 -5.27 0.91
CA TYR A 55 19.31 -6.56 1.19
C TYR A 55 17.90 -6.60 0.59
N THR A 56 17.53 -7.70 -0.06
CA THR A 56 16.29 -7.83 -0.84
C THR A 56 15.02 -7.56 -0.02
N ARG A 57 15.04 -7.72 1.30
CA ARG A 57 13.89 -7.34 2.15
C ARG A 57 13.64 -5.83 2.14
N PHE A 58 14.65 -5.01 1.91
CA PHE A 58 14.55 -3.55 1.85
C PHE A 58 14.42 -3.06 0.41
N THR A 59 15.35 -3.46 -0.45
CA THR A 59 15.43 -3.02 -1.84
C THR A 59 15.88 -4.15 -2.76
N ASN A 60 15.26 -4.26 -3.92
CA ASN A 60 15.69 -5.18 -4.98
C ASN A 60 15.22 -4.61 -6.32
N PRO A 61 16.05 -4.57 -7.37
CA PRO A 61 15.68 -3.97 -8.65
C PRO A 61 14.35 -4.45 -9.23
N ASN A 62 13.94 -5.71 -8.99
CA ASN A 62 12.67 -6.23 -9.46
C ASN A 62 11.47 -5.67 -8.67
N THR A 63 11.56 -5.64 -7.34
CA THR A 63 10.49 -5.06 -6.50
C THR A 63 10.39 -3.55 -6.69
N ASP A 64 11.53 -2.87 -6.82
CA ASP A 64 11.58 -1.41 -7.01
C ASP A 64 10.98 -1.01 -8.36
N GLU A 65 11.25 -1.78 -9.44
CA GLU A 65 10.60 -1.57 -10.73
C GLU A 65 9.08 -1.79 -10.66
N PHE A 66 8.65 -2.85 -9.98
CA PHE A 66 7.22 -3.12 -9.77
C PHE A 66 6.54 -1.95 -9.02
N VAL A 67 7.12 -1.53 -7.90
CA VAL A 67 6.60 -0.41 -7.10
C VAL A 67 6.53 0.88 -7.92
N ALA A 68 7.59 1.21 -8.66
CA ALA A 68 7.62 2.41 -9.49
C ALA A 68 6.52 2.39 -10.58
N LYS A 69 6.25 1.23 -11.18
CA LYS A 69 5.15 1.07 -12.15
C LYS A 69 3.78 1.24 -11.50
N MET A 70 3.57 0.63 -10.34
CA MET A 70 2.30 0.76 -9.62
C MET A 70 2.07 2.22 -9.18
N CYS A 71 3.08 2.88 -8.64
CA CYS A 71 2.99 4.30 -8.30
C CYS A 71 2.62 5.18 -9.51
N ALA A 72 3.18 4.89 -10.69
CA ALA A 72 2.86 5.64 -11.91
C ALA A 72 1.41 5.39 -12.37
N LEU A 73 0.91 4.16 -12.27
CA LEU A 73 -0.46 3.79 -12.63
C LEU A 73 -1.48 4.40 -11.67
N GLU A 74 -1.25 4.28 -10.37
CA GLU A 74 -2.12 4.80 -9.33
C GLU A 74 -1.99 6.32 -9.11
N GLY A 75 -0.87 6.91 -9.53
CA GLY A 75 -0.58 8.33 -9.31
C GLY A 75 -0.21 8.63 -7.86
N THR A 76 0.41 7.67 -7.16
CA THR A 76 0.82 7.77 -5.76
C THR A 76 2.26 8.25 -5.62
N GLU A 77 2.59 8.79 -4.45
CA GLU A 77 3.92 9.32 -4.13
C GLU A 77 4.93 8.21 -3.83
N ALA A 78 4.47 7.12 -3.20
CA ALA A 78 5.30 6.01 -2.78
C ALA A 78 4.50 4.71 -2.76
N GLY A 79 5.22 3.58 -2.70
CA GLY A 79 4.64 2.26 -2.59
C GLY A 79 5.56 1.29 -1.86
N PHE A 80 4.99 0.19 -1.40
CA PHE A 80 5.73 -0.90 -0.78
C PHE A 80 5.18 -2.24 -1.27
N ALA A 81 6.06 -3.09 -1.79
CA ALA A 81 5.67 -4.41 -2.26
C ALA A 81 5.65 -5.44 -1.13
N THR A 82 4.59 -6.24 -1.08
CA THR A 82 4.45 -7.36 -0.14
C THR A 82 4.29 -8.67 -0.89
N ALA A 83 4.49 -9.79 -0.19
CA ALA A 83 4.38 -11.11 -0.81
C ALA A 83 2.93 -11.51 -1.16
N THR A 84 1.93 -10.89 -0.52
CA THR A 84 0.50 -11.18 -0.74
C THR A 84 -0.34 -9.94 -0.44
N GLY A 85 -1.56 -9.87 -1.04
CA GLY A 85 -2.52 -8.81 -0.73
C GLY A 85 -2.88 -8.76 0.76
N MET A 86 -3.09 -9.92 1.41
CA MET A 86 -3.37 -9.96 2.86
C MET A 86 -2.21 -9.43 3.71
N ALA A 87 -0.96 -9.61 3.25
CA ALA A 87 0.18 -8.98 3.92
C ALA A 87 0.16 -7.45 3.75
N ALA A 88 -0.26 -6.94 2.60
CA ALA A 88 -0.46 -5.50 2.37
C ALA A 88 -1.55 -4.94 3.30
N VAL A 89 -2.71 -5.61 3.38
CA VAL A 89 -3.80 -5.20 4.28
C VAL A 89 -3.35 -5.20 5.74
N PHE A 90 -2.71 -6.28 6.22
CA PHE A 90 -2.20 -6.33 7.59
C PHE A 90 -1.17 -5.23 7.87
N ALA A 91 -0.22 -5.04 6.95
CA ALA A 91 0.83 -4.03 7.07
C ALA A 91 0.24 -2.60 7.11
N SER A 92 -0.79 -2.31 6.29
CA SER A 92 -1.45 -1.01 6.30
C SER A 92 -2.12 -0.70 7.64
N PHE A 93 -2.77 -1.68 8.27
CA PHE A 93 -3.33 -1.51 9.60
C PHE A 93 -2.24 -1.36 10.67
N GLY A 94 -1.25 -2.27 10.68
CA GLY A 94 -0.20 -2.30 11.69
C GLY A 94 0.76 -1.11 11.64
N ALA A 95 0.98 -0.51 10.46
CA ALA A 95 1.83 0.66 10.31
C ALA A 95 1.15 1.98 10.70
N LEU A 96 -0.18 2.05 10.56
CA LEU A 96 -0.92 3.31 10.69
C LEU A 96 -1.74 3.42 11.98
N LEU A 97 -1.96 2.30 12.68
CA LEU A 97 -2.81 2.24 13.86
C LEU A 97 -2.05 1.70 15.07
N LYS A 98 -2.54 2.04 16.25
CA LYS A 98 -2.01 1.60 17.54
C LYS A 98 -3.12 1.03 18.42
N MET A 99 -2.71 0.40 19.52
CA MET A 99 -3.65 -0.06 20.55
C MET A 99 -4.60 1.05 20.97
N GLY A 100 -5.89 0.74 21.02
CA GLY A 100 -6.98 1.65 21.35
C GLY A 100 -7.64 2.32 20.16
N ASP A 101 -7.05 2.26 18.97
CA ASP A 101 -7.64 2.83 17.76
C ASP A 101 -8.81 1.96 17.24
N ASP A 102 -9.73 2.59 16.51
CA ASP A 102 -10.88 1.96 15.87
C ASP A 102 -10.84 2.21 14.36
N ILE A 103 -11.22 1.18 13.59
CA ILE A 103 -11.37 1.23 12.13
C ILE A 103 -12.85 1.26 11.80
N LEU A 104 -13.32 2.26 11.07
CA LEU A 104 -14.62 2.23 10.43
C LEU A 104 -14.52 1.36 9.19
N VAL A 105 -15.29 0.30 9.08
CA VAL A 105 -15.16 -0.73 8.04
C VAL A 105 -16.47 -0.91 7.30
N CYS A 106 -16.43 -0.84 5.98
CA CYS A 106 -17.56 -1.28 5.19
C CYS A 106 -17.73 -2.80 5.32
N LYS A 107 -18.95 -3.29 5.59
CA LYS A 107 -19.22 -4.74 5.75
C LYS A 107 -18.93 -5.55 4.48
N SER A 108 -19.09 -4.94 3.32
CA SER A 108 -18.81 -5.57 2.04
C SER A 108 -17.33 -5.55 1.73
N ILE A 109 -16.55 -6.39 2.43
CA ILE A 109 -15.12 -6.58 2.24
C ILE A 109 -14.80 -8.08 2.13
N PHE A 110 -13.63 -8.39 1.62
CA PHE A 110 -13.16 -9.76 1.49
C PHE A 110 -13.15 -10.51 2.83
N GLY A 111 -13.62 -11.75 2.83
CA GLY A 111 -13.81 -12.54 4.05
C GLY A 111 -12.55 -12.75 4.90
N ALA A 112 -11.36 -12.82 4.26
CA ALA A 112 -10.11 -12.93 5.00
C ALA A 112 -9.75 -11.61 5.71
N THR A 113 -10.08 -10.45 5.12
CA THR A 113 -9.92 -9.14 5.76
C THR A 113 -10.85 -9.01 6.96
N HIS A 114 -12.10 -9.49 6.84
CA HIS A 114 -13.03 -9.54 7.96
C HIS A 114 -12.48 -10.42 9.11
N THR A 115 -11.98 -11.61 8.78
CA THR A 115 -11.34 -12.51 9.77
C THR A 115 -10.11 -11.86 10.41
N LEU A 116 -9.30 -11.14 9.62
CA LEU A 116 -8.14 -10.40 10.13
C LEU A 116 -8.58 -9.37 11.19
N LEU A 117 -9.62 -8.58 10.91
CA LEU A 117 -10.14 -7.58 11.84
C LEU A 117 -10.68 -8.23 13.13
N GLU A 118 -11.51 -9.27 13.00
CA GLU A 118 -12.18 -9.90 14.14
C GLU A 118 -11.26 -10.74 15.03
N LYS A 119 -10.27 -11.43 14.44
CA LYS A 119 -9.48 -12.44 15.16
C LYS A 119 -8.02 -12.07 15.38
N VAL A 120 -7.49 -11.15 14.61
CA VAL A 120 -6.07 -10.79 14.68
C VAL A 120 -5.89 -9.38 15.22
N MET A 121 -6.51 -8.36 14.60
CA MET A 121 -6.32 -6.97 15.02
C MET A 121 -6.79 -6.69 16.44
N VAL A 122 -7.81 -7.39 16.91
CA VAL A 122 -8.27 -7.31 18.31
C VAL A 122 -7.19 -7.74 19.31
N LYS A 123 -6.28 -8.64 18.94
CA LYS A 123 -5.16 -9.04 19.80
C LYS A 123 -4.12 -7.94 19.98
N PHE A 124 -4.07 -7.00 19.03
CA PHE A 124 -3.25 -5.78 19.10
C PHE A 124 -4.01 -4.60 19.73
N GLY A 125 -5.22 -4.84 20.24
CA GLY A 125 -6.05 -3.82 20.87
C GLY A 125 -6.66 -2.81 19.87
N ILE A 126 -6.71 -3.17 18.58
CA ILE A 126 -7.35 -2.38 17.54
C ILE A 126 -8.76 -2.92 17.34
N THR A 127 -9.76 -2.05 17.42
CA THR A 127 -11.16 -2.40 17.25
C THR A 127 -11.67 -2.01 15.87
N HIS A 128 -12.84 -2.49 15.48
CA HIS A 128 -13.49 -2.06 14.25
C HIS A 128 -14.99 -1.83 14.49
N THR A 129 -15.56 -0.97 13.66
CA THR A 129 -16.98 -0.63 13.63
C THR A 129 -17.48 -0.80 12.21
N ASN A 130 -18.50 -1.65 12.04
CA ASN A 130 -19.03 -1.97 10.73
C ASN A 130 -20.08 -0.95 10.27
N VAL A 131 -20.03 -0.57 8.99
CA VAL A 131 -21.04 0.24 8.29
C VAL A 131 -21.55 -0.47 7.04
N GLU A 132 -22.80 -0.16 6.66
CA GLU A 132 -23.39 -0.70 5.44
C GLU A 132 -22.92 0.07 4.22
N LEU A 133 -22.57 -0.64 3.13
CA LEU A 133 -22.06 -0.06 1.89
C LEU A 133 -22.98 1.02 1.31
N HIS A 134 -24.29 0.75 1.30
CA HIS A 134 -25.28 1.61 0.67
C HIS A 134 -25.91 2.66 1.62
N ASP A 135 -25.44 2.70 2.87
CA ASP A 135 -25.95 3.66 3.89
C ASP A 135 -24.92 4.75 4.20
N THR A 136 -24.26 5.26 3.18
CA THR A 136 -23.19 6.26 3.33
C THR A 136 -23.63 7.52 4.06
N ALA A 137 -24.89 7.93 3.92
CA ALA A 137 -25.46 9.08 4.61
C ALA A 137 -25.40 8.98 6.14
N ASN A 138 -25.37 7.75 6.66
CA ASN A 138 -25.36 7.49 8.11
C ASN A 138 -23.98 7.10 8.66
N TRP A 139 -22.96 6.95 7.85
CA TRP A 139 -21.62 6.53 8.29
C TRP A 139 -21.05 7.42 9.40
N HIS A 140 -21.31 8.72 9.36
CA HIS A 140 -20.87 9.68 10.37
C HIS A 140 -21.34 9.34 11.80
N LYS A 141 -22.47 8.66 11.94
CA LYS A 141 -23.04 8.25 13.25
C LYS A 141 -22.24 7.13 13.95
N TYR A 142 -21.42 6.42 13.18
CA TYR A 142 -20.62 5.30 13.65
C TYR A 142 -19.19 5.68 13.99
N ILE A 143 -18.79 6.93 13.72
CA ILE A 143 -17.47 7.44 14.06
C ILE A 143 -17.38 7.65 15.57
N LYS A 144 -16.41 7.00 16.19
CA LYS A 144 -16.08 7.13 17.61
C LYS A 144 -14.92 8.11 17.81
N PRO A 145 -14.68 8.61 19.03
CA PRO A 145 -13.53 9.48 19.32
C PRO A 145 -12.16 8.86 18.98
N ASN A 146 -12.09 7.54 19.03
CA ASN A 146 -10.88 6.77 18.72
C ASN A 146 -10.88 6.16 17.30
N THR A 147 -11.87 6.44 16.46
CA THR A 147 -11.85 6.03 15.06
C THR A 147 -10.76 6.82 14.32
N LYS A 148 -9.83 6.11 13.66
CA LYS A 148 -8.68 6.69 12.97
C LYS A 148 -8.65 6.41 11.48
N MET A 149 -9.29 5.37 11.05
CA MET A 149 -9.25 4.90 9.66
C MET A 149 -10.64 4.55 9.16
N LEU A 150 -10.90 4.83 7.90
CA LEU A 150 -11.97 4.21 7.14
C LEU A 150 -11.33 3.22 6.16
N PHE A 151 -11.75 1.95 6.25
CA PHE A 151 -11.36 0.89 5.32
C PHE A 151 -12.56 0.48 4.46
N VAL A 152 -12.36 0.47 3.15
CA VAL A 152 -13.36 0.06 2.15
C VAL A 152 -12.73 -0.83 1.10
N GLU A 153 -13.56 -1.61 0.41
CA GLU A 153 -13.16 -2.40 -0.77
C GLU A 153 -14.07 -2.02 -1.94
N THR A 154 -13.50 -1.79 -3.11
CA THR A 154 -14.27 -1.52 -4.32
C THR A 154 -13.45 -1.79 -5.60
N PRO A 155 -13.96 -2.58 -6.55
CA PRO A 155 -15.22 -3.35 -6.49
C PRO A 155 -15.21 -4.38 -5.35
N THR A 156 -16.35 -4.57 -4.67
CA THR A 156 -16.44 -5.54 -3.56
C THR A 156 -16.36 -6.98 -4.05
N ASN A 157 -15.72 -7.85 -3.30
CA ASN A 157 -15.66 -9.28 -3.61
C ASN A 157 -16.62 -10.08 -2.68
N PRO A 158 -17.61 -10.82 -3.18
CA PRO A 158 -17.82 -11.17 -4.61
C PRO A 158 -18.92 -10.35 -5.31
N THR A 159 -19.55 -9.38 -4.67
CA THR A 159 -20.79 -8.74 -5.16
C THR A 159 -20.56 -7.69 -6.22
N LEU A 160 -19.30 -7.25 -6.44
CA LEU A 160 -18.90 -6.25 -7.43
C LEU A 160 -19.59 -4.88 -7.28
N ASP A 161 -20.01 -4.56 -6.05
CA ASP A 161 -20.56 -3.24 -5.75
C ASP A 161 -19.47 -2.17 -5.83
N LEU A 162 -19.88 -0.99 -6.28
CA LEU A 162 -18.98 0.15 -6.43
C LEU A 162 -19.26 1.22 -5.39
N LEU A 163 -18.19 1.87 -4.92
CA LEU A 163 -18.26 3.07 -4.08
C LEU A 163 -17.82 4.30 -4.87
N ASP A 164 -18.46 5.43 -4.59
CA ASP A 164 -18.01 6.74 -5.05
C ASP A 164 -16.77 7.14 -4.23
N LEU A 165 -15.58 6.86 -4.77
CA LEU A 165 -14.31 7.15 -4.10
C LEU A 165 -14.06 8.64 -3.91
N GLU A 166 -14.60 9.50 -4.76
CA GLU A 166 -14.50 10.96 -4.58
C GLU A 166 -15.29 11.40 -3.35
N TRP A 167 -16.50 10.89 -3.19
CA TRP A 167 -17.32 11.14 -2.00
C TRP A 167 -16.64 10.59 -0.74
N VAL A 168 -16.15 9.35 -0.78
CA VAL A 168 -15.43 8.73 0.37
C VAL A 168 -14.20 9.55 0.76
N GLY A 169 -13.42 10.01 -0.22
CA GLY A 169 -12.26 10.86 0.03
C GLY A 169 -12.61 12.21 0.69
N LYS A 170 -13.73 12.82 0.31
CA LYS A 170 -14.25 14.04 0.96
C LYS A 170 -14.71 13.74 2.40
N PHE A 171 -15.43 12.64 2.59
CA PHE A 171 -15.90 12.19 3.89
C PHE A 171 -14.74 11.95 4.87
N THR A 172 -13.71 11.21 4.45
CA THR A 172 -12.54 10.92 5.31
C THR A 172 -11.78 12.20 5.68
N LYS A 173 -11.62 13.14 4.74
CA LYS A 173 -11.01 14.45 5.03
C LYS A 173 -11.82 15.25 6.05
N GLN A 174 -13.15 15.30 5.89
CA GLN A 174 -14.05 16.03 6.80
C GLN A 174 -13.96 15.50 8.24
N HIS A 175 -13.76 14.20 8.39
CA HIS A 175 -13.73 13.52 9.71
C HIS A 175 -12.31 13.23 10.21
N ASN A 176 -11.28 13.70 9.50
CA ASN A 176 -9.86 13.48 9.83
C ASN A 176 -9.51 11.99 10.00
N LEU A 177 -10.01 11.17 9.07
CA LEU A 177 -9.75 9.73 9.02
C LEU A 177 -8.71 9.40 7.94
N ILE A 178 -7.89 8.40 8.21
CA ILE A 178 -7.06 7.76 7.19
C ILE A 178 -7.98 7.04 6.21
N PHE A 179 -7.84 7.32 4.92
CA PHE A 179 -8.57 6.61 3.87
C PHE A 179 -7.73 5.43 3.39
N ASN A 180 -8.17 4.22 3.68
CA ASN A 180 -7.55 2.96 3.26
C ASN A 180 -8.52 2.21 2.36
N ILE A 181 -8.07 1.82 1.18
CA ILE A 181 -8.89 1.16 0.16
C ILE A 181 -8.19 -0.09 -0.36
N ASP A 182 -8.94 -1.16 -0.48
CA ASP A 182 -8.58 -2.39 -1.20
C ASP A 182 -9.29 -2.38 -2.56
N ASN A 183 -8.52 -2.41 -3.69
CA ASN A 183 -9.08 -2.32 -5.03
C ASN A 183 -8.30 -3.18 -6.05
#